data_2c07bd0aa2a6e924a59cf6273aa54d87
#
_entry.id   2c07bd0aa2a6e924a59cf6273aa54d87
#
_cell.length_a   1.000
_cell.length_b   1.000
_cell.length_c   1.000
_cell.angle_alpha   90.00
_cell.angle_beta   90.00
_cell.angle_gamma   90.00
#
_symmetry.space_group_name_H-M   'P 1'
#
loop_
_entity.id
_entity.type
_entity.pdbx_description
1 polymer ?
#
loop_
_entity_poly.entity_id
_entity_poly.type
_entity_poly.pdbx_seq_one_letter_code
_entity_poly.pdbx_strand_id
1 'polypeptide(L)'
;MEKSNQPLIIKLIEKALDKLYKEDYDTLICINHKQHVGERACVFRFGIYLNQILKRHIQFKEYNLDCEYNRSYDDPKRRSDGMLIIPDIVLHKRGNNDNNLVVIEFKGWWSKVGQKDDICKIKEMTDPCGEFKYKYGYSIMLNREKKGKDRYHIAPV
;
A
#
# COMPACT_ATOMS: atom_id res chain seq x y z
N MET A 1 -17.78 21.71 11.56
CA MET A 1 -17.46 20.51 10.77
C MET A 1 -16.10 20.74 10.12
N GLU A 2 -15.04 20.27 10.76
CA GLU A 2 -13.70 20.31 10.19
C GLU A 2 -13.66 19.37 8.99
N LYS A 3 -13.51 19.94 7.79
CA LYS A 3 -13.11 19.16 6.60
C LYS A 3 -11.72 18.63 6.90
N SER A 4 -11.60 17.34 7.19
CA SER A 4 -10.33 16.66 7.42
C SER A 4 -9.39 17.00 6.26
N ASN A 5 -8.27 17.63 6.57
CA ASN A 5 -7.23 18.04 5.60
C ASN A 5 -6.39 16.81 5.18
N GLN A 6 -7.09 15.71 4.85
CA GLN A 6 -6.43 14.47 4.42
C GLN A 6 -5.68 14.72 3.10
N PRO A 7 -4.43 14.25 2.99
CA PRO A 7 -3.67 14.33 1.75
C PRO A 7 -4.45 13.74 0.58
N LEU A 8 -4.34 14.34 -0.60
CA LEU A 8 -5.02 13.83 -1.80
C LEU A 8 -4.73 12.35 -2.04
N ILE A 9 -3.51 11.91 -1.75
CA ILE A 9 -3.09 10.53 -2.01
C ILE A 9 -3.96 9.48 -1.29
N ILE A 10 -4.41 9.73 -0.05
CA ILE A 10 -5.26 8.76 0.65
C ILE A 10 -6.63 8.62 -0.03
N LYS A 11 -7.18 9.71 -0.55
CA LYS A 11 -8.45 9.68 -1.31
C LYS A 11 -8.32 8.86 -2.61
N LEU A 12 -7.14 8.87 -3.22
CA LEU A 12 -6.87 8.10 -4.43
C LEU A 12 -6.64 6.62 -4.11
N ILE A 13 -6.04 6.32 -2.96
CA ILE A 13 -5.92 4.96 -2.42
C ILE A 13 -7.32 4.40 -2.13
N GLU A 14 -8.19 5.15 -1.45
CA GLU A 14 -9.58 4.75 -1.19
C GLU A 14 -10.35 4.44 -2.49
N LYS A 15 -10.24 5.29 -3.51
CA LYS A 15 -10.84 5.04 -4.82
C LYS A 15 -10.34 3.75 -5.48
N ALA A 16 -9.05 3.44 -5.34
CA ALA A 16 -8.48 2.21 -5.89
C ALA A 16 -8.98 0.98 -5.12
N LEU A 17 -9.12 1.06 -3.79
CA LEU A 17 -9.71 0.01 -2.95
C LEU A 17 -11.19 -0.19 -3.27
N ASP A 18 -11.95 0.89 -3.41
CA ASP A 18 -13.35 0.82 -3.81
C ASP A 18 -13.52 0.08 -5.14
N LYS A 19 -12.62 0.37 -6.09
CA LYS A 19 -12.62 -0.33 -7.39
C LYS A 19 -12.25 -1.80 -7.24
N LEU A 20 -11.26 -2.15 -6.42
CA LEU A 20 -10.87 -3.52 -6.12
C LEU A 20 -12.07 -4.32 -5.56
N TYR A 21 -12.78 -3.75 -4.59
CA TYR A 21 -13.97 -4.39 -4.00
C TYR A 21 -15.16 -4.48 -4.96
N LYS A 22 -15.30 -3.51 -5.84
CA LYS A 22 -16.37 -3.52 -6.85
C LYS A 22 -16.14 -4.59 -7.91
N GLU A 23 -14.93 -4.68 -8.43
CA GLU A 23 -14.62 -5.47 -9.63
C GLU A 23 -14.12 -6.89 -9.29
N ASP A 24 -13.35 -7.07 -8.21
CA ASP A 24 -12.60 -8.29 -7.95
C ASP A 24 -12.96 -8.98 -6.61
N TYR A 25 -13.94 -8.49 -5.85
CA TYR A 25 -14.27 -9.06 -4.55
C TYR A 25 -14.60 -10.56 -4.63
N ASP A 26 -15.53 -10.94 -5.50
CA ASP A 26 -16.01 -12.32 -5.61
C ASP A 26 -14.99 -13.28 -6.24
N THR A 27 -13.92 -12.76 -6.83
CA THR A 27 -12.88 -13.54 -7.52
C THR A 27 -11.53 -13.56 -6.82
N LEU A 28 -11.25 -12.59 -5.96
CA LEU A 28 -9.95 -12.49 -5.27
C LEU A 28 -10.07 -12.45 -3.75
N ILE A 29 -10.98 -11.62 -3.22
CA ILE A 29 -11.02 -11.30 -1.79
C ILE A 29 -11.82 -12.33 -1.01
N CYS A 30 -13.00 -12.68 -1.50
CA CYS A 30 -13.89 -13.63 -0.81
C CYS A 30 -14.71 -14.46 -1.81
N ILE A 31 -14.17 -15.60 -2.21
CA ILE A 31 -14.80 -16.53 -3.15
C ILE A 31 -15.74 -17.45 -2.35
N ASN A 32 -17.02 -17.51 -2.77
CA ASN A 32 -18.02 -18.37 -2.14
C ASN A 32 -18.05 -18.27 -0.60
N HIS A 33 -17.81 -17.07 -0.05
CA HIS A 33 -17.80 -16.77 1.39
C HIS A 33 -16.75 -17.52 2.23
N LYS A 34 -15.82 -18.26 1.62
CA LYS A 34 -14.86 -19.12 2.35
C LYS A 34 -13.42 -19.06 1.84
N GLN A 35 -13.25 -18.75 0.57
CA GLN A 35 -11.94 -18.82 -0.08
C GLN A 35 -11.44 -17.43 -0.49
N HIS A 36 -10.15 -17.34 -0.76
CA HIS A 36 -9.47 -16.16 -1.28
C HIS A 36 -8.34 -16.60 -2.22
N VAL A 37 -7.90 -15.74 -3.12
CA VAL A 37 -6.78 -16.08 -4.01
C VAL A 37 -5.44 -15.85 -3.31
N GLY A 38 -5.33 -14.79 -2.54
CA GLY A 38 -4.11 -14.46 -1.82
C GLY A 38 -3.78 -12.97 -1.92
N GLU A 39 -2.93 -12.53 -1.01
CA GLU A 39 -2.61 -11.13 -0.81
C GLU A 39 -1.93 -10.50 -2.04
N ARG A 40 -0.95 -11.18 -2.63
CA ARG A 40 -0.23 -10.70 -3.81
C ARG A 40 -1.13 -10.42 -5.01
N ALA A 41 -2.14 -11.27 -5.24
CA ALA A 41 -3.09 -11.05 -6.33
C ALA A 41 -3.94 -9.79 -6.10
N CYS A 42 -4.39 -9.58 -4.86
CA CYS A 42 -5.11 -8.37 -4.47
C CYS A 42 -4.22 -7.11 -4.60
N VAL A 43 -2.99 -7.17 -4.12
CA VAL A 43 -1.99 -6.08 -4.22
C VAL A 43 -1.72 -5.72 -5.69
N PHE A 44 -1.53 -6.72 -6.54
CA PHE A 44 -1.31 -6.50 -7.98
C PHE A 44 -2.51 -5.78 -8.63
N ARG A 45 -3.73 -6.25 -8.39
CA ARG A 45 -4.94 -5.62 -8.95
C ARG A 45 -5.15 -4.22 -8.42
N PHE A 46 -4.98 -4.02 -7.11
CA PHE A 46 -5.01 -2.69 -6.50
C PHE A 46 -3.99 -1.76 -7.15
N GLY A 47 -2.75 -2.23 -7.35
CA GLY A 47 -1.68 -1.47 -7.99
C GLY A 47 -2.06 -1.00 -9.41
N ILE A 48 -2.69 -1.86 -10.21
CA ILE A 48 -3.20 -1.49 -11.53
C ILE A 48 -4.22 -0.34 -11.41
N TYR A 49 -5.19 -0.46 -10.51
CA TYR A 49 -6.22 0.56 -10.32
C TYR A 49 -5.64 1.88 -9.81
N LEU A 50 -4.77 1.81 -8.82
CA LEU A 50 -4.12 3.01 -8.28
C LEU A 50 -3.27 3.70 -9.34
N ASN A 51 -2.48 2.97 -10.11
CA ASN A 51 -1.66 3.55 -11.17
C ASN A 51 -2.52 4.26 -12.24
N GLN A 52 -3.63 3.66 -12.66
CA GLN A 52 -4.57 4.28 -13.60
C GLN A 52 -5.16 5.59 -13.06
N ILE A 53 -5.46 5.64 -11.75
CA ILE A 53 -5.97 6.82 -11.08
C ILE A 53 -4.88 7.90 -10.99
N LEU A 54 -3.68 7.53 -10.52
CA LEU A 54 -2.56 8.46 -10.35
C LEU A 54 -2.14 9.14 -11.65
N LYS A 55 -2.13 8.41 -12.78
CA LYS A 55 -1.76 8.99 -14.09
C LYS A 55 -2.70 10.09 -14.60
N ARG A 56 -3.90 10.23 -14.01
CA ARG A 56 -4.83 11.34 -14.29
C ARG A 56 -4.54 12.60 -13.48
N HIS A 57 -3.62 12.55 -12.51
CA HIS A 57 -3.25 13.65 -11.63
C HIS A 57 -1.82 14.13 -11.96
N ILE A 58 -1.70 15.39 -12.38
CA ILE A 58 -0.43 15.97 -12.87
C ILE A 58 0.71 15.83 -11.86
N GLN A 59 0.42 16.00 -10.56
CA GLN A 59 1.43 15.92 -9.50
C GLN A 59 2.03 14.52 -9.30
N PHE A 60 1.40 13.47 -9.83
CA PHE A 60 1.88 12.08 -9.71
C PHE A 60 2.41 11.50 -11.01
N LYS A 61 2.35 12.23 -12.12
CA LYS A 61 2.73 11.71 -13.45
C LYS A 61 4.16 11.16 -13.50
N GLU A 62 5.08 11.80 -12.79
CA GLU A 62 6.50 11.42 -12.78
C GLU A 62 6.84 10.36 -11.73
N TYR A 63 5.89 9.98 -10.90
CA TYR A 63 6.11 8.93 -9.92
C TYR A 63 5.90 7.55 -10.53
N ASN A 64 6.68 6.60 -10.05
CA ASN A 64 6.56 5.18 -10.35
C ASN A 64 5.79 4.50 -9.21
N LEU A 65 4.80 3.69 -9.57
CA LEU A 65 4.13 2.77 -8.66
C LEU A 65 4.71 1.39 -8.88
N ASP A 66 5.38 0.85 -7.86
CA ASP A 66 6.03 -0.45 -7.93
C ASP A 66 5.55 -1.38 -6.82
N CYS A 67 5.42 -2.66 -7.15
CA CYS A 67 5.17 -3.74 -6.19
C CYS A 67 6.48 -4.44 -5.84
N GLU A 68 6.66 -4.81 -4.57
CA GLU A 68 7.83 -5.54 -4.06
C GLU A 68 9.18 -4.90 -4.43
N TYR A 69 9.24 -3.57 -4.52
CA TYR A 69 10.45 -2.84 -4.92
C TYR A 69 11.48 -2.78 -3.80
N ASN A 70 12.50 -3.62 -3.91
CA ASN A 70 13.55 -3.80 -2.91
C ASN A 70 14.88 -3.17 -3.36
N ARG A 71 14.89 -1.87 -3.71
CA ARG A 71 16.14 -1.16 -4.02
C ARG A 71 16.22 0.17 -3.29
N SER A 72 17.43 0.46 -2.78
CA SER A 72 17.88 1.75 -2.28
C SER A 72 19.14 2.07 -3.06
N TYR A 73 19.05 3.00 -4.04
CA TYR A 73 20.08 3.15 -5.07
C TYR A 73 20.36 1.80 -5.77
N ASP A 74 21.59 1.31 -5.75
CA ASP A 74 21.99 0.04 -6.36
C ASP A 74 21.89 -1.16 -5.40
N ASP A 75 21.69 -0.93 -4.10
CA ASP A 75 21.65 -1.93 -3.05
C ASP A 75 20.21 -2.38 -2.71
N PRO A 76 20.05 -3.61 -2.18
CA PRO A 76 18.79 -4.02 -1.60
C PRO A 76 18.41 -3.19 -0.38
N LYS A 77 17.12 -2.83 -0.24
CA LYS A 77 16.61 -2.23 1.00
C LYS A 77 16.77 -3.19 2.17
N ARG A 78 17.32 -2.68 3.28
CA ARG A 78 17.49 -3.43 4.52
C ARG A 78 17.01 -2.64 5.70
N ARG A 79 16.51 -3.35 6.70
CA ARG A 79 16.21 -2.81 8.03
C ARG A 79 17.53 -2.53 8.79
N SER A 80 17.42 -1.80 9.88
CA SER A 80 18.53 -1.57 10.82
C SER A 80 19.15 -2.86 11.37
N ASP A 81 18.37 -3.96 11.46
CA ASP A 81 18.83 -5.29 11.85
C ASP A 81 19.44 -6.10 10.68
N GLY A 82 19.55 -5.52 9.48
CA GLY A 82 20.10 -6.17 8.28
C GLY A 82 19.12 -7.01 7.47
N MET A 83 17.89 -7.21 7.94
CA MET A 83 16.87 -7.95 7.21
C MET A 83 16.41 -7.19 5.97
N LEU A 84 16.10 -7.92 4.89
CA LEU A 84 15.56 -7.33 3.66
C LEU A 84 14.19 -6.70 3.90
N ILE A 85 13.98 -5.52 3.31
CA ILE A 85 12.67 -4.86 3.26
C ILE A 85 12.10 -5.03 1.86
N ILE A 86 10.96 -5.71 1.76
CA ILE A 86 10.22 -5.87 0.52
C ILE A 86 8.82 -5.31 0.78
N PRO A 87 8.58 -4.03 0.45
CA PRO A 87 7.26 -3.42 0.64
C PRO A 87 6.28 -3.95 -0.41
N ASP A 88 5.01 -4.09 -0.05
CA ASP A 88 3.99 -4.53 -1.00
C ASP A 88 3.81 -3.52 -2.14
N ILE A 89 3.69 -2.23 -1.81
CA ILE A 89 3.61 -1.15 -2.80
C ILE A 89 4.40 0.06 -2.35
N VAL A 90 5.08 0.69 -3.30
CA VAL A 90 5.70 2.00 -3.14
C VAL A 90 5.32 2.93 -4.27
N LEU A 91 5.17 4.22 -3.94
CA LEU A 91 5.06 5.32 -4.89
C LEU A 91 6.28 6.22 -4.71
N HIS A 92 7.14 6.25 -5.70
CA HIS A 92 8.45 6.91 -5.60
C HIS A 92 8.99 7.35 -6.98
N LYS A 93 10.16 7.97 -7.00
CA LYS A 93 10.97 8.09 -8.22
C LYS A 93 12.13 7.12 -8.09
N ARG A 94 12.28 6.23 -9.06
CA ARG A 94 13.33 5.21 -9.05
C ARG A 94 14.73 5.84 -9.08
N GLY A 95 15.71 5.13 -8.52
CA GLY A 95 17.13 5.48 -8.59
C GLY A 95 17.67 6.34 -7.44
N ASN A 96 16.80 6.85 -6.54
CA ASN A 96 17.21 7.57 -5.34
C ASN A 96 16.13 7.50 -4.25
N ASN A 97 16.45 8.02 -3.06
CA ASN A 97 15.52 8.10 -1.92
C ASN A 97 14.95 9.51 -1.69
N ASP A 98 15.24 10.49 -2.55
CA ASP A 98 14.84 11.88 -2.33
C ASP A 98 13.36 12.13 -2.60
N ASN A 99 12.73 11.26 -3.39
CA ASN A 99 11.36 11.39 -3.83
C ASN A 99 10.52 10.14 -3.47
N ASN A 100 10.74 9.58 -2.28
CA ASN A 100 9.93 8.51 -1.73
C ASN A 100 8.63 9.09 -1.15
N LEU A 101 7.49 8.83 -1.79
CA LEU A 101 6.23 9.47 -1.42
C LEU A 101 5.37 8.59 -0.53
N VAL A 102 5.09 7.35 -0.95
CA VAL A 102 4.17 6.46 -0.20
C VAL A 102 4.76 5.06 -0.12
N VAL A 103 4.63 4.43 1.04
CA VAL A 103 4.79 3.00 1.25
C VAL A 103 3.50 2.41 1.79
N ILE A 104 3.10 1.25 1.29
CA ILE A 104 1.87 0.55 1.69
C ILE A 104 2.20 -0.92 1.94
N GLU A 105 1.67 -1.43 3.04
CA GLU A 105 1.64 -2.86 3.37
C GLU A 105 0.19 -3.33 3.46
N PHE A 106 -0.07 -4.52 2.96
CA PHE A 106 -1.40 -5.13 2.95
C PHE A 106 -1.49 -6.33 3.90
N LYS A 107 -2.69 -6.55 4.44
CA LYS A 107 -3.09 -7.80 5.09
C LYS A 107 -4.50 -8.17 4.63
N GLY A 108 -4.68 -9.43 4.31
CA GLY A 108 -6.02 -9.99 4.06
C GLY A 108 -6.65 -10.52 5.35
N TRP A 109 -7.98 -10.55 5.41
CA TRP A 109 -8.77 -11.10 6.52
C TRP A 109 -8.43 -12.55 6.86
N TRP A 110 -7.84 -13.27 5.94
CA TRP A 110 -7.40 -14.66 6.08
C TRP A 110 -6.03 -14.80 6.76
N SER A 111 -5.31 -13.71 6.95
CA SER A 111 -3.97 -13.75 7.53
C SER A 111 -4.04 -14.08 9.01
N LYS A 112 -3.27 -15.09 9.42
CA LYS A 112 -3.07 -15.45 10.83
C LYS A 112 -1.93 -14.67 11.48
N VAL A 113 -1.13 -13.98 10.67
CA VAL A 113 0.00 -13.17 11.14
C VAL A 113 -0.49 -11.75 11.39
N GLY A 114 -0.19 -11.22 12.57
CA GLY A 114 -0.56 -9.84 12.91
C GLY A 114 0.17 -8.79 12.07
N GLN A 115 -0.35 -7.58 12.06
CA GLN A 115 0.22 -6.42 11.34
C GLN A 115 1.47 -5.82 12.01
N LYS A 116 1.90 -6.35 13.16
CA LYS A 116 2.95 -5.72 13.98
C LYS A 116 4.28 -5.55 13.21
N ASP A 117 4.70 -6.56 12.47
CA ASP A 117 5.94 -6.51 11.69
C ASP A 117 5.82 -5.53 10.51
N ASP A 118 4.67 -5.51 9.84
CA ASP A 118 4.39 -4.57 8.76
C ASP A 118 4.41 -3.12 9.25
N ILE A 119 3.84 -2.85 10.43
CA ILE A 119 3.86 -1.53 11.06
C ILE A 119 5.30 -1.13 11.41
N CYS A 120 6.10 -2.03 11.96
CA CYS A 120 7.52 -1.76 12.24
C CYS A 120 8.29 -1.45 10.95
N LYS A 121 8.06 -2.20 9.90
CA LYS A 121 8.64 -1.97 8.57
C LYS A 121 8.26 -0.58 8.02
N ILE A 122 6.99 -0.22 8.07
CA ILE A 122 6.52 1.09 7.61
C ILE A 122 7.17 2.22 8.43
N LYS A 123 7.21 2.09 9.75
CA LYS A 123 7.84 3.10 10.63
C LYS A 123 9.30 3.34 10.27
N GLU A 124 10.05 2.28 10.01
CA GLU A 124 11.44 2.40 9.58
C GLU A 124 11.56 3.07 8.19
N MET A 125 10.67 2.73 7.27
CA MET A 125 10.66 3.33 5.94
C MET A 125 10.22 4.79 5.92
N THR A 126 9.42 5.22 6.90
CA THR A 126 8.93 6.61 7.01
C THR A 126 9.72 7.47 7.98
N ASP A 127 10.73 6.93 8.65
CA ASP A 127 11.58 7.68 9.57
C ASP A 127 12.25 8.84 8.82
N PRO A 128 12.00 10.11 9.21
CA PRO A 128 12.60 11.28 8.57
C PRO A 128 14.13 11.36 8.76
N CYS A 129 14.66 10.71 9.78
CA CYS A 129 16.09 10.57 10.04
C CYS A 129 16.69 9.30 9.43
N GLY A 130 15.84 8.41 8.91
CA GLY A 130 16.24 7.15 8.31
C GLY A 130 16.75 7.28 6.87
N GLU A 131 17.05 6.13 6.26
CA GLU A 131 17.55 6.05 4.90
C GLU A 131 16.47 6.32 3.85
N PHE A 132 15.25 5.76 4.05
CA PHE A 132 14.24 5.71 2.98
C PHE A 132 13.34 6.93 2.92
N LYS A 133 12.98 7.52 4.07
CA LYS A 133 12.24 8.81 4.21
C LYS A 133 10.96 8.91 3.40
N TYR A 134 10.17 7.82 3.31
CA TYR A 134 8.85 7.89 2.70
C TYR A 134 7.99 8.91 3.45
N LYS A 135 7.31 9.78 2.70
CA LYS A 135 6.50 10.85 3.28
C LYS A 135 5.24 10.32 3.98
N TYR A 136 4.66 9.24 3.46
CA TYR A 136 3.44 8.62 3.99
C TYR A 136 3.59 7.11 4.06
N GLY A 137 3.13 6.52 5.14
CA GLY A 137 3.06 5.09 5.35
C GLY A 137 1.63 4.66 5.68
N TYR A 138 1.15 3.60 5.05
CA TYR A 138 -0.18 3.05 5.28
C TYR A 138 -0.15 1.55 5.45
N SER A 139 -0.83 1.07 6.50
CA SER A 139 -1.16 -0.35 6.64
C SER A 139 -2.62 -0.54 6.24
N ILE A 140 -2.89 -1.42 5.28
CA ILE A 140 -4.22 -1.68 4.74
C ILE A 140 -4.66 -3.10 5.08
N MET A 141 -5.79 -3.22 5.77
CA MET A 141 -6.46 -4.48 6.03
C MET A 141 -7.59 -4.65 5.03
N LEU A 142 -7.56 -5.75 4.27
CA LEU A 142 -8.67 -6.17 3.41
C LEU A 142 -9.61 -7.05 4.22
N ASN A 143 -10.82 -6.56 4.49
CA ASN A 143 -11.83 -7.26 5.26
C ASN A 143 -12.74 -8.14 4.37
N ARG A 144 -13.51 -9.00 5.03
CA ARG A 144 -14.41 -9.95 4.37
C ARG A 144 -15.73 -9.32 3.91
N GLU A 145 -16.06 -8.15 4.42
CA GLU A 145 -17.27 -7.41 4.09
C GLU A 145 -17.21 -6.89 2.64
N LYS A 146 -18.26 -7.16 1.86
CA LYS A 146 -18.36 -6.73 0.45
C LYS A 146 -18.79 -5.26 0.31
N LYS A 147 -19.60 -4.78 1.24
CA LYS A 147 -20.25 -3.47 1.20
C LYS A 147 -20.08 -2.71 2.51
N GLY A 148 -20.24 -1.40 2.45
CA GLY A 148 -20.19 -0.54 3.63
C GLY A 148 -18.78 -0.04 3.96
N LYS A 149 -18.65 0.56 5.13
CA LYS A 149 -17.41 1.20 5.59
C LYS A 149 -16.36 0.20 6.04
N ASP A 150 -16.78 -1.02 6.39
CA ASP A 150 -15.91 -2.04 6.98
C ASP A 150 -15.27 -2.97 5.93
N ARG A 151 -15.37 -2.63 4.63
CA ARG A 151 -14.75 -3.40 3.54
C ARG A 151 -13.23 -3.48 3.70
N TYR A 152 -12.61 -2.40 4.09
CA TYR A 152 -11.18 -2.29 4.36
C TYR A 152 -10.94 -1.28 5.46
N HIS A 153 -9.76 -1.36 6.04
CA HIS A 153 -9.27 -0.38 7.00
C HIS A 153 -7.92 0.15 6.55
N ILE A 154 -7.74 1.46 6.53
CA ILE A 154 -6.47 2.13 6.22
C ILE A 154 -5.99 2.80 7.51
N ALA A 155 -4.86 2.34 8.02
CA ALA A 155 -4.19 2.93 9.16
C ALA A 155 -2.96 3.70 8.70
N PRO A 156 -2.88 5.02 8.91
CA PRO A 156 -1.63 5.76 8.76
C PRO A 156 -0.64 5.33 9.85
N VAL A 157 0.64 5.24 9.51
CA VAL A 157 1.72 4.79 10.38
C VAL A 157 2.81 5.85 10.49
#